data_0b4d12f42bc8b10a1f6a840d52de8ce4
#
_entry.id   0b4d12f42bc8b10a1f6a840d52de8ce4
#
_cell.length_a   1.000
_cell.length_b   1.000
_cell.length_c   1.000
_cell.angle_alpha   90.00
_cell.angle_beta   90.00
_cell.angle_gamma   90.00
#
_symmetry.space_group_name_H-M   'P 1'
#
loop_
_entity.id
_entity.type
_entity.pdbx_description
1 polymer ?
#
loop_
_entity_poly.entity_id
_entity_poly.type
_entity_poly.pdbx_seq_one_letter_code
_entity_poly.pdbx_strand_id
1 'polypeptide(L)'
;MVGVRATHLLLLTLSLAVATLTTAHNITDILSHYPEYSLFNTYLSQTKLDGEINSRNTLTVLVLPNPAMSALAAKHPLSVIKNALSLHVLLDYFDAKKLHRISDGTTLYQTTGNAPAQIGSVNITDLKGGKVGFGSAAAGSTLDAMYTKEVKQIPYNISVLEISQPIIAPGVLTAPAPSASDMNFTAVLEKAGCKKFASLLLSSGVLKVYQTAAGKGLTVFAPSDEAFKAAHLPDLSKLTNAELVSLLNYHALPSYSPFGSLKTTKAPMTTLATNGAGKYDLSVSTAGDQVTLHTGLDSSRVATTAIDAPPLCIFTVDSLLLPPELFSTSPAPSPGPSTSPVPAPAPAGPAPASAEAPSPFLSPPAPPTESPAEGPAEAEKSTSDSSSGSVDAPALFKVVVTVSASAIISIFLS
;
A
#
# COMPACT_ATOMS: atom_id res chain seq x y z
N MET A 1 -8.70 -48.21 -21.84
CA MET A 1 -9.13 -46.77 -21.81
C MET A 1 -9.04 -46.08 -20.44
N VAL A 2 -8.81 -46.76 -19.34
CA VAL A 2 -8.73 -46.21 -17.97
C VAL A 2 -7.34 -45.56 -17.69
N GLY A 3 -6.26 -46.10 -18.28
CA GLY A 3 -4.89 -45.59 -18.01
C GLY A 3 -4.56 -44.20 -18.58
N VAL A 4 -5.18 -43.82 -19.71
CA VAL A 4 -4.89 -42.52 -20.36
C VAL A 4 -5.53 -41.36 -19.61
N ARG A 5 -6.70 -41.57 -18.97
CA ARG A 5 -7.36 -40.51 -18.17
C ARG A 5 -6.63 -40.23 -16.85
N ALA A 6 -6.01 -41.24 -16.24
CA ALA A 6 -5.25 -41.08 -15.01
C ALA A 6 -3.94 -40.32 -15.23
N THR A 7 -3.25 -40.54 -16.34
CA THR A 7 -2.03 -39.80 -16.70
C THR A 7 -2.28 -38.34 -17.04
N HIS A 8 -3.40 -38.03 -17.70
CA HIS A 8 -3.78 -36.63 -17.97
C HIS A 8 -4.20 -35.89 -16.69
N LEU A 9 -4.88 -36.57 -15.75
CA LEU A 9 -5.23 -35.98 -14.46
C LEU A 9 -3.99 -35.71 -13.60
N LEU A 10 -3.01 -36.63 -13.62
CA LEU A 10 -1.75 -36.49 -12.89
C LEU A 10 -0.87 -35.36 -13.49
N LEU A 11 -0.84 -35.22 -14.81
CA LEU A 11 -0.17 -34.12 -15.50
C LEU A 11 -0.85 -32.78 -15.25
N LEU A 12 -2.18 -32.73 -15.18
CA LEU A 12 -2.91 -31.51 -14.87
C LEU A 12 -2.71 -31.07 -13.40
N THR A 13 -2.69 -32.01 -12.46
CA THR A 13 -2.40 -31.71 -11.05
C THR A 13 -0.94 -31.33 -10.83
N LEU A 14 0.00 -31.91 -11.56
CA LEU A 14 1.41 -31.55 -11.50
C LEU A 14 1.67 -30.17 -12.12
N SER A 15 0.97 -29.79 -13.18
CA SER A 15 1.06 -28.43 -13.77
C SER A 15 0.42 -27.35 -12.88
N LEU A 16 -0.58 -27.71 -12.07
CA LEU A 16 -1.17 -26.78 -11.12
C LEU A 16 -0.33 -26.62 -9.83
N ALA A 17 0.51 -27.61 -9.50
CA ALA A 17 1.39 -27.55 -8.33
C ALA A 17 2.68 -26.76 -8.59
N VAL A 18 2.98 -26.39 -9.84
CA VAL A 18 4.03 -25.42 -10.23
C VAL A 18 3.45 -24.00 -10.33
N ALA A 19 2.33 -23.71 -9.66
CA ALA A 19 2.01 -22.33 -9.27
C ALA A 19 3.14 -21.89 -8.33
N THR A 20 4.17 -21.28 -8.92
CA THR A 20 5.33 -20.71 -8.26
C THR A 20 4.86 -19.99 -7.01
N LEU A 21 5.29 -20.46 -5.86
CA LEU A 21 5.39 -19.65 -4.66
C LEU A 21 6.34 -18.50 -5.02
N THR A 22 5.83 -17.48 -5.69
CA THR A 22 6.49 -16.19 -5.76
C THR A 22 6.46 -15.69 -4.33
N THR A 23 7.50 -15.98 -3.58
CA THR A 23 7.71 -15.33 -2.29
C THR A 23 7.77 -13.84 -2.59
N ALA A 24 6.67 -13.16 -2.30
CA ALA A 24 6.61 -11.72 -2.42
C ALA A 24 7.74 -11.18 -1.53
N HIS A 25 8.71 -10.49 -2.14
CA HIS A 25 9.72 -9.81 -1.36
C HIS A 25 9.08 -8.66 -0.58
N ASN A 26 9.63 -8.35 0.57
CA ASN A 26 9.26 -7.18 1.35
C ASN A 26 10.51 -6.31 1.52
N ILE A 27 10.55 -5.19 0.80
CA ILE A 27 11.73 -4.30 0.81
C ILE A 27 12.00 -3.73 2.20
N THR A 28 10.96 -3.40 2.95
CA THR A 28 11.11 -2.82 4.30
C THR A 28 11.65 -3.85 5.29
N ASP A 29 11.25 -5.10 5.15
CA ASP A 29 11.78 -6.20 5.93
C ASP A 29 13.25 -6.48 5.56
N ILE A 30 13.57 -6.53 4.27
CA ILE A 30 14.95 -6.68 3.81
C ILE A 30 15.84 -5.58 4.41
N LEU A 31 15.44 -4.31 4.29
CA LEU A 31 16.25 -3.19 4.77
C LEU A 31 16.28 -3.06 6.29
N SER A 32 15.34 -3.65 7.02
CA SER A 32 15.34 -3.64 8.49
C SER A 32 16.59 -4.34 9.09
N HIS A 33 17.21 -5.25 8.33
CA HIS A 33 18.43 -5.95 8.72
C HIS A 33 19.72 -5.14 8.46
N TYR A 34 19.61 -3.95 7.87
CA TYR A 34 20.73 -3.10 7.49
C TYR A 34 20.57 -1.68 8.06
N PRO A 35 21.05 -1.42 9.31
CA PRO A 35 20.84 -0.14 9.99
C PRO A 35 21.38 1.08 9.24
N GLU A 36 22.38 0.90 8.38
CA GLU A 36 22.97 1.94 7.55
C GLU A 36 22.02 2.52 6.50
N TYR A 37 20.89 1.83 6.23
CA TYR A 37 19.83 2.29 5.31
C TYR A 37 18.50 2.59 6.03
N SER A 38 18.52 2.73 7.35
CA SER A 38 17.29 2.93 8.15
C SER A 38 16.49 4.18 7.73
N LEU A 39 17.16 5.27 7.36
CA LEU A 39 16.50 6.48 6.85
C LEU A 39 15.87 6.23 5.48
N PHE A 40 16.58 5.56 4.57
CA PHE A 40 16.04 5.20 3.26
C PHE A 40 14.78 4.33 3.43
N ASN A 41 14.82 3.32 4.29
CA ASN A 41 13.68 2.47 4.63
C ASN A 41 12.49 3.26 5.19
N THR A 42 12.76 4.20 6.09
CA THR A 42 11.74 5.10 6.65
C THR A 42 11.06 5.93 5.57
N TYR A 43 11.83 6.50 4.64
CA TYR A 43 11.28 7.29 3.54
C TYR A 43 10.55 6.45 2.50
N LEU A 44 10.94 5.20 2.25
CA LEU A 44 10.13 4.28 1.44
C LEU A 44 8.72 4.11 2.02
N SER A 45 8.62 3.91 3.33
CA SER A 45 7.32 3.74 4.02
C SER A 45 6.50 5.04 4.06
N GLN A 46 7.14 6.18 4.32
CA GLN A 46 6.46 7.48 4.34
C GLN A 46 5.93 7.90 2.97
N THR A 47 6.70 7.63 1.91
CA THR A 47 6.29 7.92 0.51
C THR A 47 5.41 6.85 -0.09
N LYS A 48 5.20 5.72 0.62
CA LYS A 48 4.48 4.53 0.13
C LYS A 48 5.11 3.88 -1.11
N LEU A 49 6.40 4.13 -1.36
CA LEU A 49 7.16 3.44 -2.41
C LEU A 49 7.41 1.98 -2.06
N ASP A 50 7.41 1.61 -0.78
CA ASP A 50 7.45 0.22 -0.33
C ASP A 50 6.31 -0.62 -0.95
N GLY A 51 5.09 -0.11 -0.97
CA GLY A 51 3.95 -0.76 -1.63
C GLY A 51 4.16 -0.92 -3.14
N GLU A 52 4.69 0.10 -3.80
CA GLU A 52 5.03 0.06 -5.24
C GLU A 52 6.08 -1.02 -5.53
N ILE A 53 7.16 -1.05 -4.74
CA ILE A 53 8.24 -2.03 -4.85
C ILE A 53 7.69 -3.44 -4.61
N ASN A 54 6.96 -3.65 -3.51
CA ASN A 54 6.44 -4.96 -3.11
C ASN A 54 5.34 -5.49 -4.05
N SER A 55 4.74 -4.62 -4.86
CA SER A 55 3.73 -5.01 -5.86
C SER A 55 4.32 -5.62 -7.14
N ARG A 56 5.66 -5.59 -7.32
CA ARG A 56 6.34 -6.03 -8.54
C ARG A 56 7.07 -7.35 -8.36
N ASN A 57 7.29 -8.06 -9.45
CA ASN A 57 7.95 -9.38 -9.41
C ASN A 57 9.46 -9.30 -9.64
N THR A 58 9.92 -8.30 -10.40
CA THR A 58 11.32 -8.18 -10.80
C THR A 58 11.74 -6.72 -10.79
N LEU A 59 12.74 -6.38 -9.96
CA LEU A 59 13.24 -5.01 -9.89
C LEU A 59 14.61 -4.92 -9.20
N THR A 60 15.22 -3.71 -9.28
CA THR A 60 16.42 -3.35 -8.53
C THR A 60 16.17 -2.07 -7.75
N VAL A 61 16.52 -2.08 -6.48
CA VAL A 61 16.46 -0.89 -5.61
C VAL A 61 17.88 -0.38 -5.36
N LEU A 62 18.13 0.86 -5.76
CA LEU A 62 19.39 1.56 -5.53
C LEU A 62 19.29 2.31 -4.21
N VAL A 63 19.86 1.75 -3.13
CA VAL A 63 19.73 2.32 -1.78
C VAL A 63 20.79 3.36 -1.50
N LEU A 64 20.43 4.33 -0.66
CA LEU A 64 21.31 5.38 -0.18
C LEU A 64 21.69 5.14 1.27
N PRO A 65 22.97 5.28 1.65
CA PRO A 65 23.35 5.26 3.05
C PRO A 65 22.77 6.47 3.81
N ASN A 66 22.57 6.32 5.11
CA ASN A 66 21.92 7.33 5.97
C ASN A 66 22.46 8.75 5.80
N PRO A 67 23.78 9.01 5.66
CA PRO A 67 24.29 10.37 5.45
C PRO A 67 23.77 10.98 4.13
N ALA A 68 23.77 10.23 3.02
CA ALA A 68 23.29 10.69 1.72
C ALA A 68 21.77 10.94 1.75
N MET A 69 21.01 10.03 2.39
CA MET A 69 19.57 10.15 2.55
C MET A 69 19.20 11.35 3.43
N SER A 70 19.93 11.57 4.54
CA SER A 70 19.74 12.72 5.43
C SER A 70 19.97 14.05 4.71
N ALA A 71 21.02 14.13 3.89
CA ALA A 71 21.32 15.33 3.10
C ALA A 71 20.22 15.67 2.08
N LEU A 72 19.63 14.65 1.45
CA LEU A 72 18.49 14.82 0.56
C LEU A 72 17.24 15.26 1.33
N ALA A 73 16.93 14.59 2.44
CA ALA A 73 15.71 14.81 3.20
C ALA A 73 15.65 16.14 3.93
N ALA A 74 16.79 16.67 4.39
CA ALA A 74 16.85 17.93 5.12
C ALA A 74 16.40 19.15 4.33
N LYS A 75 16.38 19.07 3.00
CA LYS A 75 16.16 20.22 2.10
C LYS A 75 14.86 20.17 1.31
N HIS A 76 14.18 19.03 1.32
CA HIS A 76 13.06 18.80 0.39
C HIS A 76 11.83 18.22 1.08
N PRO A 77 10.63 18.61 0.63
CA PRO A 77 9.38 18.03 1.13
C PRO A 77 9.20 16.58 0.65
N LEU A 78 8.31 15.85 1.32
CA LEU A 78 8.10 14.43 1.09
C LEU A 78 7.74 14.08 -0.37
N SER A 79 6.96 14.94 -1.06
CA SER A 79 6.62 14.76 -2.47
C SER A 79 7.84 14.79 -3.39
N VAL A 80 8.76 15.72 -3.14
CA VAL A 80 10.02 15.81 -3.90
C VAL A 80 10.93 14.62 -3.59
N ILE A 81 10.99 14.20 -2.32
CA ILE A 81 11.73 12.99 -1.91
C ILE A 81 11.16 11.76 -2.62
N LYS A 82 9.83 11.60 -2.67
CA LYS A 82 9.19 10.50 -3.41
C LYS A 82 9.64 10.48 -4.86
N ASN A 83 9.59 11.62 -5.55
CA ASN A 83 9.99 11.74 -6.94
C ASN A 83 11.46 11.36 -7.15
N ALA A 84 12.35 11.83 -6.26
CA ALA A 84 13.76 11.46 -6.30
C ALA A 84 13.95 9.95 -6.06
N LEU A 85 13.35 9.38 -5.01
CA LEU A 85 13.48 7.95 -4.70
C LEU A 85 12.85 7.05 -5.76
N SER A 86 11.85 7.51 -6.49
CA SER A 86 11.28 6.75 -7.61
C SER A 86 12.28 6.50 -8.74
N LEU A 87 13.28 7.37 -8.91
CA LEU A 87 14.40 7.15 -9.83
C LEU A 87 15.34 6.04 -9.37
N HIS A 88 15.32 5.69 -8.09
CA HIS A 88 16.17 4.65 -7.51
C HIS A 88 15.58 3.23 -7.61
N VAL A 89 14.39 3.10 -8.19
CA VAL A 89 13.73 1.81 -8.40
C VAL A 89 13.74 1.49 -9.88
N LEU A 90 14.65 0.63 -10.30
CA LEU A 90 14.78 0.16 -11.67
C LEU A 90 13.81 -1.00 -11.91
N LEU A 91 13.06 -0.95 -13.00
CA LEU A 91 12.01 -1.92 -13.36
C LEU A 91 12.57 -3.18 -14.04
N ASP A 92 13.79 -3.58 -13.67
CA ASP A 92 14.45 -4.80 -14.13
C ASP A 92 15.44 -5.28 -13.05
N TYR A 93 15.83 -6.55 -13.11
CA TYR A 93 16.82 -7.13 -12.22
C TYR A 93 18.24 -6.87 -12.74
N PHE A 94 19.04 -6.17 -11.97
CA PHE A 94 20.45 -5.89 -12.24
C PHE A 94 21.32 -6.50 -11.14
N ASP A 95 22.18 -7.43 -11.54
CA ASP A 95 23.35 -7.82 -10.75
C ASP A 95 24.58 -7.03 -11.19
N ALA A 96 25.67 -7.16 -10.46
CA ALA A 96 26.93 -6.47 -10.79
C ALA A 96 27.42 -6.78 -12.22
N LYS A 97 27.19 -8.00 -12.72
CA LYS A 97 27.59 -8.39 -14.08
C LYS A 97 26.74 -7.71 -15.15
N LYS A 98 25.43 -7.58 -14.90
CA LYS A 98 24.52 -6.93 -15.85
C LYS A 98 24.76 -5.43 -15.90
N LEU A 99 25.10 -4.79 -14.76
CA LEU A 99 25.43 -3.36 -14.72
C LEU A 99 26.58 -2.97 -15.66
N HIS A 100 27.58 -3.85 -15.86
CA HIS A 100 28.69 -3.61 -16.79
C HIS A 100 28.35 -3.85 -18.27
N ARG A 101 27.09 -4.19 -18.60
CA ARG A 101 26.67 -4.53 -19.96
C ARG A 101 25.52 -3.68 -20.49
N ILE A 102 24.98 -2.81 -19.69
CA ILE A 102 23.78 -2.03 -20.05
C ILE A 102 24.07 -0.55 -19.88
N SER A 103 23.46 0.27 -20.75
CA SER A 103 23.65 1.72 -20.76
C SER A 103 22.49 2.50 -20.18
N ASP A 104 21.33 1.87 -19.96
CA ASP A 104 20.14 2.54 -19.44
C ASP A 104 19.21 1.59 -18.68
N GLY A 105 18.26 2.16 -17.94
CA GLY A 105 17.23 1.44 -17.22
C GLY A 105 15.98 2.28 -17.04
N THR A 106 14.81 1.65 -17.02
CA THR A 106 13.51 2.29 -16.75
C THR A 106 13.20 2.30 -15.25
N THR A 107 12.67 3.40 -14.74
CA THR A 107 12.38 3.58 -13.31
C THR A 107 10.89 3.76 -13.02
N LEU A 108 10.52 3.80 -11.72
CA LEU A 108 9.16 4.12 -11.26
C LEU A 108 8.80 5.60 -11.43
N TYR A 109 9.76 6.48 -11.69
CA TYR A 109 9.46 7.89 -11.83
C TYR A 109 8.54 8.13 -13.03
N GLN A 110 7.30 8.50 -12.73
CA GLN A 110 6.30 8.83 -13.75
C GLN A 110 6.21 10.35 -13.88
N THR A 111 6.39 10.83 -15.09
CA THR A 111 6.24 12.25 -15.39
C THR A 111 4.76 12.61 -15.44
N THR A 112 4.31 13.56 -14.63
CA THR A 112 3.01 14.20 -14.81
C THR A 112 3.09 15.14 -16.02
N GLY A 113 2.92 14.61 -17.22
CA GLY A 113 2.60 15.33 -18.47
C GLY A 113 3.44 16.52 -18.95
N ASN A 114 4.24 17.16 -18.10
CA ASN A 114 5.04 18.34 -18.39
C ASN A 114 6.55 18.13 -18.20
N ALA A 115 6.98 16.92 -17.92
CA ALA A 115 8.40 16.64 -17.71
C ALA A 115 9.10 16.37 -19.06
N PRO A 116 10.37 16.76 -19.23
CA PRO A 116 11.15 16.45 -20.42
C PRO A 116 11.19 14.94 -20.68
N ALA A 117 11.27 14.56 -21.94
CA ALA A 117 11.43 13.14 -22.32
C ALA A 117 12.59 12.50 -21.53
N GLN A 118 12.38 11.23 -21.08
CA GLN A 118 13.37 10.40 -20.38
C GLN A 118 13.58 10.65 -18.88
N ILE A 119 12.81 11.49 -18.21
CA ILE A 119 12.96 11.65 -16.73
C ILE A 119 12.74 10.33 -15.97
N GLY A 120 11.90 9.44 -16.48
CA GLY A 120 11.70 8.09 -15.91
C GLY A 120 12.75 7.06 -16.30
N SER A 121 13.90 7.48 -16.81
CA SER A 121 15.00 6.60 -17.21
C SER A 121 16.30 6.98 -16.50
N VAL A 122 17.13 5.98 -16.22
CA VAL A 122 18.45 6.14 -15.61
C VAL A 122 19.51 5.72 -16.61
N ASN A 123 20.51 6.56 -16.78
CA ASN A 123 21.73 6.22 -17.50
C ASN A 123 22.64 5.41 -16.57
N ILE A 124 23.05 4.23 -17.02
CA ILE A 124 23.97 3.34 -16.30
C ILE A 124 25.23 3.23 -17.17
N THR A 125 26.35 3.73 -16.68
CA THR A 125 27.58 3.82 -17.46
C THR A 125 28.70 3.05 -16.80
N ASP A 126 29.29 2.09 -17.53
CA ASP A 126 30.53 1.44 -17.12
C ASP A 126 31.71 2.40 -17.35
N LEU A 127 32.33 2.80 -16.26
CA LEU A 127 33.44 3.74 -16.24
C LEU A 127 34.77 3.01 -16.17
N LYS A 128 35.84 3.70 -16.54
CA LYS A 128 37.21 3.15 -16.43
C LYS A 128 37.48 2.66 -14.99
N GLY A 129 38.14 1.52 -14.87
CA GLY A 129 38.52 0.91 -13.59
C GLY A 129 37.42 0.11 -12.92
N GLY A 130 36.42 -0.37 -13.69
CA GLY A 130 35.36 -1.25 -13.19
C GLY A 130 34.34 -0.52 -12.29
N LYS A 131 34.22 0.80 -12.43
CA LYS A 131 33.23 1.62 -11.71
C LYS A 131 31.98 1.75 -12.55
N VAL A 132 30.81 1.67 -11.93
CA VAL A 132 29.54 1.92 -12.60
C VAL A 132 28.94 3.23 -12.08
N GLY A 133 28.68 4.17 -12.99
CA GLY A 133 28.05 5.43 -12.71
C GLY A 133 26.56 5.42 -13.05
N PHE A 134 25.77 6.12 -12.26
CA PHE A 134 24.33 6.32 -12.48
C PHE A 134 24.02 7.80 -12.57
N GLY A 135 23.09 8.14 -13.46
CA GLY A 135 22.53 9.47 -13.59
C GLY A 135 21.15 9.39 -14.22
N SER A 136 20.38 10.47 -14.14
CA SER A 136 19.15 10.53 -14.93
C SER A 136 19.48 10.56 -16.43
N ALA A 137 18.66 9.91 -17.25
CA ALA A 137 18.80 9.96 -18.70
C ALA A 137 18.27 11.29 -19.32
N ALA A 138 17.70 12.19 -18.50
CA ALA A 138 17.24 13.48 -18.94
C ALA A 138 18.43 14.36 -19.39
N ALA A 139 18.22 15.18 -20.43
CA ALA A 139 19.25 16.09 -20.94
C ALA A 139 19.77 17.04 -19.86
N GLY A 140 21.08 17.20 -19.77
CA GLY A 140 21.74 18.04 -18.75
C GLY A 140 21.99 17.33 -17.41
N SER A 141 21.69 16.04 -17.29
CA SER A 141 22.01 15.24 -16.10
C SER A 141 23.48 14.83 -16.08
N THR A 142 24.02 14.66 -14.87
CA THR A 142 25.38 14.22 -14.59
C THR A 142 25.38 12.77 -14.06
N LEU A 143 26.53 12.09 -14.15
CA LEU A 143 26.75 10.76 -13.59
C LEU A 143 27.39 10.88 -12.20
N ASP A 144 26.61 11.38 -11.23
CA ASP A 144 27.13 11.69 -9.88
C ASP A 144 27.08 10.53 -8.92
N ALA A 145 26.15 9.60 -9.12
CA ALA A 145 25.98 8.42 -8.28
C ALA A 145 26.87 7.26 -8.78
N MET A 146 27.58 6.61 -7.85
CA MET A 146 28.44 5.45 -8.17
C MET A 146 27.95 4.21 -7.47
N TYR A 147 28.00 3.06 -8.14
CA TYR A 147 27.83 1.76 -7.51
C TYR A 147 28.89 1.56 -6.41
N THR A 148 28.47 1.15 -5.23
CA THR A 148 29.35 0.94 -4.08
C THR A 148 29.45 -0.53 -3.76
N LYS A 149 28.33 -1.18 -3.50
CA LYS A 149 28.29 -2.61 -3.13
C LYS A 149 26.90 -3.22 -3.33
N GLU A 150 26.90 -4.54 -3.39
CA GLU A 150 25.68 -5.32 -3.27
C GLU A 150 25.25 -5.41 -1.80
N VAL A 151 23.96 -5.18 -1.53
CA VAL A 151 23.36 -5.28 -0.19
C VAL A 151 22.61 -6.60 -0.04
N LYS A 152 21.71 -6.90 -0.97
CA LYS A 152 20.91 -8.12 -0.96
C LYS A 152 20.50 -8.50 -2.38
N GLN A 153 20.56 -9.79 -2.70
CA GLN A 153 20.01 -10.33 -3.93
C GLN A 153 19.08 -11.51 -3.65
N ILE A 154 17.91 -11.48 -4.26
CA ILE A 154 17.05 -12.66 -4.45
C ILE A 154 16.94 -12.81 -5.97
N PRO A 155 17.62 -13.82 -6.56
CA PRO A 155 17.77 -13.94 -8.01
C PRO A 155 16.44 -13.85 -8.76
N TYR A 156 16.44 -13.02 -9.80
CA TYR A 156 15.29 -12.73 -10.68
C TYR A 156 14.07 -12.12 -10.01
N ASN A 157 14.16 -11.80 -8.71
CA ASN A 157 13.10 -11.17 -7.94
C ASN A 157 13.51 -9.73 -7.56
N ILE A 158 14.37 -9.56 -6.56
CA ILE A 158 14.82 -8.24 -6.14
C ILE A 158 16.34 -8.19 -5.98
N SER A 159 16.96 -7.14 -6.49
CA SER A 159 18.34 -6.77 -6.22
C SER A 159 18.37 -5.45 -5.45
N VAL A 160 19.12 -5.40 -4.36
CA VAL A 160 19.34 -4.20 -3.57
C VAL A 160 20.82 -3.85 -3.63
N LEU A 161 21.10 -2.70 -4.24
CA LEU A 161 22.47 -2.23 -4.51
C LEU A 161 22.68 -0.86 -3.86
N GLU A 162 23.83 -0.65 -3.23
CA GLU A 162 24.18 0.66 -2.68
C GLU A 162 24.79 1.56 -3.74
N ILE A 163 24.36 2.81 -3.77
CA ILE A 163 24.98 3.88 -4.54
C ILE A 163 25.42 5.03 -3.63
N SER A 164 26.46 5.75 -4.05
CA SER A 164 27.14 6.76 -3.22
C SER A 164 26.30 8.02 -2.98
N GLN A 165 25.46 8.42 -3.93
CA GLN A 165 24.69 9.67 -3.93
C GLN A 165 23.35 9.48 -4.62
N PRO A 166 22.35 10.35 -4.36
CA PRO A 166 21.05 10.26 -5.01
C PRO A 166 21.14 10.56 -6.51
N ILE A 167 20.34 9.82 -7.28
CA ILE A 167 20.10 10.10 -8.70
C ILE A 167 19.03 11.20 -8.78
N ILE A 168 19.40 12.34 -9.35
CA ILE A 168 18.49 13.48 -9.45
C ILE A 168 18.33 13.87 -10.92
N ALA A 169 17.08 13.88 -11.38
CA ALA A 169 16.77 14.44 -12.69
C ALA A 169 16.60 15.96 -12.60
N PRO A 170 16.96 16.72 -13.67
CA PRO A 170 16.73 18.16 -13.72
C PRO A 170 15.26 18.50 -13.43
N GLY A 171 15.04 19.47 -12.56
CA GLY A 171 13.69 19.93 -12.18
C GLY A 171 13.02 19.14 -11.06
N VAL A 172 13.51 17.94 -10.68
CA VAL A 172 12.88 17.14 -9.60
C VAL A 172 12.98 17.84 -8.25
N LEU A 173 14.14 18.40 -7.92
CA LEU A 173 14.35 19.10 -6.65
C LEU A 173 13.77 20.52 -6.61
N THR A 174 13.54 21.11 -7.76
CA THR A 174 13.00 22.49 -7.88
C THR A 174 11.50 22.53 -8.18
N ALA A 175 10.88 21.36 -8.40
CA ALA A 175 9.44 21.28 -8.58
C ALA A 175 8.74 21.81 -7.32
N PRO A 176 7.80 22.76 -7.45
CA PRO A 176 7.04 23.24 -6.31
C PRO A 176 6.32 22.05 -5.68
N ALA A 177 6.48 21.86 -4.38
CA ALA A 177 5.66 20.89 -3.66
C ALA A 177 4.20 21.31 -3.84
N PRO A 178 3.32 20.46 -4.34
CA PRO A 178 1.90 20.78 -4.35
C PRO A 178 1.46 20.92 -2.88
N SER A 179 1.25 22.18 -2.44
CA SER A 179 0.61 22.39 -1.17
C SER A 179 -0.87 22.03 -1.35
N ALA A 180 -1.37 21.12 -0.52
CA ALA A 180 -2.76 20.67 -0.59
C ALA A 180 -3.75 21.85 -0.44
N SER A 181 -3.34 22.94 0.26
CA SER A 181 -4.13 24.14 0.44
C SER A 181 -4.24 25.01 -0.83
N ASP A 182 -3.19 25.01 -1.65
CA ASP A 182 -3.12 25.90 -2.84
C ASP A 182 -3.51 25.16 -4.12
N MET A 183 -3.77 23.86 -4.02
CA MET A 183 -4.13 23.05 -5.17
C MET A 183 -5.57 23.36 -5.61
N ASN A 184 -5.69 23.75 -6.87
CA ASN A 184 -6.99 23.87 -7.49
C ASN A 184 -7.54 22.48 -7.86
N PHE A 185 -8.21 21.84 -6.88
CA PHE A 185 -8.82 20.52 -7.06
C PHE A 185 -9.73 20.44 -8.30
N THR A 186 -10.54 21.48 -8.52
CA THR A 186 -11.47 21.48 -9.66
C THR A 186 -10.72 21.49 -10.97
N ALA A 187 -9.68 22.29 -11.13
CA ALA A 187 -8.88 22.32 -12.35
C ALA A 187 -8.18 20.98 -12.62
N VAL A 188 -7.71 20.30 -11.58
CA VAL A 188 -7.11 18.96 -11.71
C VAL A 188 -8.15 17.93 -12.17
N LEU A 189 -9.32 17.91 -11.54
CA LEU A 189 -10.41 17.00 -11.88
C LEU A 189 -10.95 17.27 -13.29
N GLU A 190 -11.08 18.53 -13.69
CA GLU A 190 -11.49 18.91 -15.03
C GLU A 190 -10.48 18.46 -16.10
N LYS A 191 -9.18 18.66 -15.84
CA LYS A 191 -8.11 18.17 -16.71
C LYS A 191 -8.10 16.65 -16.83
N ALA A 192 -8.49 15.94 -15.77
CA ALA A 192 -8.61 14.49 -15.73
C ALA A 192 -9.91 13.94 -16.36
N GLY A 193 -10.80 14.81 -16.88
CA GLY A 193 -12.07 14.40 -17.49
C GLY A 193 -13.18 14.06 -16.48
N CYS A 194 -13.12 14.65 -15.28
CA CYS A 194 -14.06 14.44 -14.17
C CYS A 194 -14.83 15.73 -13.84
N LYS A 195 -15.30 16.47 -14.85
CA LYS A 195 -15.98 17.77 -14.69
C LYS A 195 -17.26 17.67 -13.89
N LYS A 196 -18.06 16.64 -14.12
CA LYS A 196 -19.31 16.40 -13.36
C LYS A 196 -19.03 16.19 -11.89
N PHE A 197 -18.02 15.36 -11.56
CA PHE A 197 -17.62 15.12 -10.19
C PHE A 197 -17.14 16.41 -9.51
N ALA A 198 -16.28 17.19 -10.20
CA ALA A 198 -15.82 18.50 -9.70
C ALA A 198 -16.97 19.46 -9.41
N SER A 199 -17.96 19.53 -10.29
CA SER A 199 -19.16 20.36 -10.10
C SER A 199 -20.00 19.91 -8.89
N LEU A 200 -20.17 18.60 -8.68
CA LEU A 200 -20.87 18.04 -7.53
C LEU A 200 -20.14 18.34 -6.21
N LEU A 201 -18.82 18.22 -6.19
CA LEU A 201 -18.01 18.56 -5.01
C LEU A 201 -18.14 20.04 -4.63
N LEU A 202 -18.21 20.93 -5.64
CA LEU A 202 -18.35 22.36 -5.43
C LEU A 202 -19.76 22.69 -4.91
N SER A 203 -20.80 22.18 -5.57
CA SER A 203 -22.21 22.49 -5.22
C SER A 203 -22.64 21.91 -3.87
N SER A 204 -22.12 20.75 -3.47
CA SER A 204 -22.41 20.11 -2.18
C SER A 204 -21.58 20.65 -1.01
N GLY A 205 -20.52 21.42 -1.28
CA GLY A 205 -19.58 21.90 -0.26
C GLY A 205 -18.54 20.87 0.18
N VAL A 206 -18.55 19.64 -0.36
CA VAL A 206 -17.59 18.57 -0.02
C VAL A 206 -16.16 18.93 -0.44
N LEU A 207 -15.99 19.83 -1.40
CA LEU A 207 -14.67 20.31 -1.80
C LEU A 207 -13.83 20.82 -0.62
N LYS A 208 -14.45 21.52 0.35
CA LYS A 208 -13.74 21.99 1.57
C LYS A 208 -13.30 20.82 2.47
N VAL A 209 -14.11 19.77 2.55
CA VAL A 209 -13.76 18.55 3.30
C VAL A 209 -12.51 17.92 2.67
N TYR A 210 -12.46 17.79 1.36
CA TYR A 210 -11.33 17.24 0.63
C TYR A 210 -10.07 18.11 0.79
N GLN A 211 -10.18 19.42 0.67
CA GLN A 211 -9.08 20.35 0.90
C GLN A 211 -8.48 20.24 2.30
N THR A 212 -9.35 20.10 3.32
CA THR A 212 -8.90 19.91 4.71
C THR A 212 -8.24 18.55 4.91
N ALA A 213 -8.83 17.49 4.36
CA ALA A 213 -8.28 16.13 4.47
C ALA A 213 -6.96 15.97 3.72
N ALA A 214 -6.80 16.66 2.59
CA ALA A 214 -5.60 16.58 1.76
C ALA A 214 -4.32 16.98 2.51
N GLY A 215 -4.40 17.88 3.50
CA GLY A 215 -3.25 18.23 4.34
C GLY A 215 -2.77 17.10 5.27
N LYS A 216 -3.64 16.14 5.59
CA LYS A 216 -3.35 15.01 6.48
C LYS A 216 -3.13 13.69 5.73
N GLY A 217 -3.56 13.64 4.50
CA GLY A 217 -3.55 12.47 3.64
C GLY A 217 -4.92 12.21 3.04
N LEU A 218 -4.99 12.20 1.71
CA LEU A 218 -6.23 12.01 0.97
C LEU A 218 -5.98 11.19 -0.29
N THR A 219 -6.84 10.21 -0.55
CA THR A 219 -6.94 9.54 -1.84
C THR A 219 -8.34 9.73 -2.38
N VAL A 220 -8.46 10.23 -3.60
CA VAL A 220 -9.74 10.50 -4.26
C VAL A 220 -9.89 9.56 -5.46
N PHE A 221 -11.03 8.89 -5.54
CA PHE A 221 -11.47 8.10 -6.69
C PHE A 221 -12.50 8.91 -7.46
N ALA A 222 -12.06 9.64 -8.47
CA ALA A 222 -12.91 10.56 -9.24
C ALA A 222 -13.55 9.83 -10.42
N PRO A 223 -14.89 9.67 -10.45
CA PRO A 223 -15.59 9.11 -11.62
C PRO A 223 -15.40 10.01 -12.83
N SER A 224 -15.06 9.40 -13.97
CA SER A 224 -14.97 10.12 -15.23
C SER A 224 -16.35 10.65 -15.67
N ASP A 225 -16.37 11.63 -16.56
CA ASP A 225 -17.63 12.14 -17.11
C ASP A 225 -18.44 11.05 -17.84
N GLU A 226 -17.74 10.03 -18.37
CA GLU A 226 -18.37 8.85 -18.98
C GLU A 226 -19.02 7.94 -17.93
N ALA A 227 -18.44 7.82 -16.74
CA ALA A 227 -19.01 7.06 -15.63
C ALA A 227 -20.44 7.53 -15.28
N PHE A 228 -20.73 8.82 -15.43
CA PHE A 228 -22.06 9.40 -15.18
C PHE A 228 -23.08 9.17 -16.30
N LYS A 229 -22.68 8.55 -17.41
CA LYS A 229 -23.58 8.23 -18.52
C LYS A 229 -24.10 6.79 -18.49
N ALA A 230 -23.64 5.97 -17.55
CA ALA A 230 -24.03 4.58 -17.47
C ALA A 230 -25.54 4.44 -17.18
N ALA A 231 -26.20 3.55 -17.94
CA ALA A 231 -27.65 3.42 -17.92
C ALA A 231 -28.24 2.87 -16.61
N HIS A 232 -27.40 2.25 -15.77
CA HIS A 232 -27.82 1.64 -14.50
C HIS A 232 -27.64 2.57 -13.28
N LEU A 233 -27.22 3.82 -13.51
CA LEU A 233 -27.03 4.75 -12.41
C LEU A 233 -28.36 5.19 -11.80
N PRO A 234 -28.43 5.30 -10.47
CA PRO A 234 -29.57 5.91 -9.81
C PRO A 234 -29.66 7.39 -10.16
N ASP A 235 -30.88 7.92 -10.16
CA ASP A 235 -31.12 9.33 -10.40
C ASP A 235 -30.60 10.17 -9.21
N LEU A 236 -29.41 10.76 -9.37
CA LEU A 236 -28.75 11.54 -8.33
C LEU A 236 -29.54 12.79 -7.92
N SER A 237 -30.50 13.26 -8.77
CA SER A 237 -31.33 14.42 -8.45
C SER A 237 -32.37 14.13 -7.36
N LYS A 238 -32.64 12.85 -7.08
CA LYS A 238 -33.54 12.40 -6.01
C LYS A 238 -32.87 12.27 -4.65
N LEU A 239 -31.54 12.33 -4.62
CA LEU A 239 -30.80 12.29 -3.35
C LEU A 239 -31.00 13.59 -2.57
N THR A 240 -31.18 13.46 -1.26
CA THR A 240 -31.06 14.59 -0.35
C THR A 240 -29.61 15.11 -0.35
N ASN A 241 -29.42 16.36 0.08
CA ASN A 241 -28.08 16.91 0.19
C ASN A 241 -27.16 16.08 1.11
N ALA A 242 -27.71 15.50 2.19
CA ALA A 242 -26.95 14.65 3.09
C ALA A 242 -26.49 13.32 2.42
N GLU A 243 -27.37 12.70 1.63
CA GLU A 243 -27.07 11.50 0.86
C GLU A 243 -26.03 11.78 -0.23
N LEU A 244 -26.16 12.92 -0.92
CA LEU A 244 -25.17 13.36 -1.91
C LEU A 244 -23.79 13.59 -1.26
N VAL A 245 -23.74 14.25 -0.10
CA VAL A 245 -22.50 14.46 0.66
C VAL A 245 -21.89 13.10 1.07
N SER A 246 -22.71 12.16 1.53
CA SER A 246 -22.24 10.81 1.88
C SER A 246 -21.71 10.06 0.65
N LEU A 247 -22.42 10.13 -0.47
CA LEU A 247 -21.98 9.55 -1.75
C LEU A 247 -20.63 10.13 -2.18
N LEU A 248 -20.46 11.44 -2.14
CA LEU A 248 -19.21 12.08 -2.55
C LEU A 248 -18.06 11.73 -1.58
N ASN A 249 -18.32 11.72 -0.26
CA ASN A 249 -17.32 11.30 0.73
C ASN A 249 -16.95 9.81 0.59
N TYR A 250 -17.83 8.98 0.05
CA TYR A 250 -17.54 7.57 -0.25
C TYR A 250 -16.44 7.40 -1.32
N HIS A 251 -16.27 8.40 -2.18
CA HIS A 251 -15.23 8.43 -3.20
C HIS A 251 -13.85 8.86 -2.69
N ALA A 252 -13.65 8.96 -1.38
CA ALA A 252 -12.37 9.38 -0.83
C ALA A 252 -11.97 8.60 0.43
N LEU A 253 -10.66 8.29 0.52
CA LEU A 253 -10.06 7.69 1.72
C LEU A 253 -9.34 8.78 2.53
N PRO A 254 -9.44 8.77 3.88
CA PRO A 254 -8.73 9.69 4.76
C PRO A 254 -7.26 9.32 4.94
N SER A 255 -6.60 8.85 3.88
CA SER A 255 -5.20 8.46 3.87
C SER A 255 -4.61 8.57 2.47
N TYR A 256 -3.32 8.82 2.40
CA TYR A 256 -2.57 8.76 1.16
C TYR A 256 -2.30 7.30 0.80
N SER A 257 -2.90 6.82 -0.28
CA SER A 257 -2.80 5.43 -0.77
C SER A 257 -2.52 5.44 -2.28
N PRO A 258 -1.26 5.52 -2.71
CA PRO A 258 -0.88 5.48 -4.12
C PRO A 258 -1.18 4.11 -4.73
N PHE A 259 -1.11 4.01 -6.05
CA PHE A 259 -1.52 2.84 -6.83
C PHE A 259 -0.88 1.51 -6.35
N GLY A 260 0.42 1.53 -6.03
CA GLY A 260 1.10 0.34 -5.51
C GLY A 260 0.59 -0.10 -4.14
N SER A 261 0.24 0.84 -3.27
CA SER A 261 -0.40 0.53 -1.98
C SER A 261 -1.77 -0.10 -2.16
N LEU A 262 -2.57 0.38 -3.13
CA LEU A 262 -3.86 -0.24 -3.47
C LEU A 262 -3.68 -1.69 -3.94
N LYS A 263 -2.65 -1.98 -4.74
CA LYS A 263 -2.34 -3.34 -5.22
C LYS A 263 -1.99 -4.32 -4.10
N THR A 264 -1.42 -3.85 -3.02
CA THR A 264 -1.00 -4.68 -1.88
C THR A 264 -2.03 -4.73 -0.75
N THR A 265 -3.05 -3.88 -0.79
CA THR A 265 -4.11 -3.81 0.21
C THR A 265 -5.02 -5.03 0.12
N LYS A 266 -5.20 -5.74 1.24
CA LYS A 266 -6.08 -6.92 1.37
C LYS A 266 -7.29 -6.68 2.26
N ALA A 267 -7.21 -5.71 3.15
CA ALA A 267 -8.29 -5.35 4.06
C ALA A 267 -9.23 -4.32 3.42
N PRO A 268 -10.50 -4.27 3.80
CA PRO A 268 -11.39 -3.19 3.43
C PRO A 268 -10.84 -1.82 3.86
N MET A 269 -11.01 -0.83 3.00
CA MET A 269 -10.55 0.54 3.22
C MET A 269 -11.73 1.41 3.63
N THR A 270 -11.60 2.05 4.78
CA THR A 270 -12.61 2.97 5.30
C THR A 270 -12.60 4.29 4.53
N THR A 271 -13.76 4.75 4.08
CA THR A 271 -13.90 6.00 3.34
C THR A 271 -14.20 7.19 4.25
N LEU A 272 -14.15 8.41 3.69
CA LEU A 272 -14.58 9.63 4.41
C LEU A 272 -16.08 9.66 4.73
N ALA A 273 -16.90 8.81 4.11
CA ALA A 273 -18.32 8.69 4.42
C ALA A 273 -18.58 7.93 5.73
N THR A 274 -17.62 7.13 6.19
CA THR A 274 -17.77 6.36 7.44
C THR A 274 -17.92 7.30 8.62
N ASN A 275 -19.00 7.09 9.37
CA ASN A 275 -19.37 7.86 10.55
C ASN A 275 -19.97 6.93 11.62
N GLY A 276 -20.42 7.48 12.74
CA GLY A 276 -21.01 6.69 13.82
C GLY A 276 -22.30 5.93 13.43
N ALA A 277 -22.93 6.25 12.31
CA ALA A 277 -24.18 5.65 11.85
C ALA A 277 -23.96 4.52 10.80
N GLY A 278 -22.80 4.46 10.14
CA GLY A 278 -22.53 3.45 9.11
C GLY A 278 -21.07 3.28 8.77
N LYS A 279 -20.70 2.07 8.33
CA LYS A 279 -19.39 1.75 7.79
C LYS A 279 -19.48 1.79 6.28
N TYR A 280 -18.81 2.74 5.69
CA TYR A 280 -18.73 2.92 4.25
C TYR A 280 -17.34 2.48 3.78
N ASP A 281 -17.18 1.18 3.60
CA ASP A 281 -15.89 0.59 3.26
C ASP A 281 -15.82 0.21 1.78
N LEU A 282 -14.62 0.29 1.20
CA LEU A 282 -14.29 -0.18 -0.13
C LEU A 282 -13.34 -1.36 -0.04
N SER A 283 -13.56 -2.40 -0.82
CA SER A 283 -12.58 -3.48 -0.98
C SER A 283 -11.89 -3.40 -2.34
N VAL A 284 -10.69 -3.99 -2.42
CA VAL A 284 -9.85 -3.95 -3.61
C VAL A 284 -9.56 -5.35 -4.09
N SER A 285 -9.62 -5.57 -5.38
CA SER A 285 -9.04 -6.73 -6.04
C SER A 285 -8.05 -6.31 -7.12
N THR A 286 -7.08 -7.17 -7.39
CA THR A 286 -6.03 -6.92 -8.38
C THR A 286 -5.93 -8.08 -9.35
N ALA A 287 -5.79 -7.77 -10.63
CA ALA A 287 -5.54 -8.73 -11.69
C ALA A 287 -4.40 -8.18 -12.58
N GLY A 288 -3.19 -8.71 -12.39
CA GLY A 288 -2.00 -8.13 -13.01
C GLY A 288 -1.78 -6.69 -12.55
N ASP A 289 -1.75 -5.76 -13.50
CA ASP A 289 -1.61 -4.32 -13.21
C ASP A 289 -2.96 -3.60 -13.01
N GLN A 290 -4.07 -4.30 -13.13
CA GLN A 290 -5.39 -3.70 -12.97
C GLN A 290 -5.81 -3.73 -11.50
N VAL A 291 -6.29 -2.58 -11.00
CA VAL A 291 -6.92 -2.43 -9.68
C VAL A 291 -8.40 -2.19 -9.87
N THR A 292 -9.23 -2.97 -9.18
CA THR A 292 -10.68 -2.84 -9.17
C THR A 292 -11.17 -2.60 -7.76
N LEU A 293 -11.98 -1.57 -7.59
CA LEU A 293 -12.66 -1.21 -6.35
C LEU A 293 -14.03 -1.87 -6.31
N HIS A 294 -14.41 -2.44 -5.18
CA HIS A 294 -15.72 -3.07 -4.98
C HIS A 294 -16.46 -2.37 -3.86
N THR A 295 -17.70 -2.00 -4.13
CA THR A 295 -18.59 -1.34 -3.16
C THR A 295 -19.51 -2.32 -2.43
N GLY A 296 -19.61 -3.56 -2.93
CA GLY A 296 -20.63 -4.53 -2.50
C GLY A 296 -21.88 -4.54 -3.37
N LEU A 297 -22.20 -3.44 -4.05
CA LEU A 297 -23.26 -3.35 -5.07
C LEU A 297 -22.67 -3.39 -6.49
N ASP A 298 -21.54 -2.74 -6.67
CA ASP A 298 -20.90 -2.55 -7.96
C ASP A 298 -19.39 -2.59 -7.85
N SER A 299 -18.72 -2.54 -8.98
CA SER A 299 -17.26 -2.47 -9.07
C SER A 299 -16.82 -1.44 -10.09
N SER A 300 -15.70 -0.79 -9.80
CA SER A 300 -15.11 0.21 -10.68
C SER A 300 -13.61 0.02 -10.81
N ARG A 301 -13.09 0.09 -12.03
CA ARG A 301 -11.65 0.03 -12.25
C ARG A 301 -11.01 1.39 -12.00
N VAL A 302 -9.82 1.35 -11.45
CA VAL A 302 -8.93 2.51 -11.43
C VAL A 302 -8.32 2.65 -12.82
N ALA A 303 -8.68 3.74 -13.52
CA ALA A 303 -8.31 3.95 -14.91
C ALA A 303 -6.96 4.65 -15.05
N THR A 304 -6.80 5.83 -14.43
CA THR A 304 -5.55 6.61 -14.50
C THR A 304 -5.25 7.29 -13.18
N THR A 305 -3.98 7.67 -13.01
CA THR A 305 -3.55 8.52 -11.90
C THR A 305 -3.49 9.97 -12.39
N ALA A 306 -4.34 10.83 -11.85
CA ALA A 306 -4.34 12.26 -12.15
C ALA A 306 -3.28 13.01 -11.33
N ILE A 307 -3.13 12.66 -10.05
CA ILE A 307 -2.08 13.16 -9.16
C ILE A 307 -1.61 12.02 -8.27
N ASP A 308 -0.29 11.95 -8.04
CA ASP A 308 0.36 11.14 -7.04
C ASP A 308 1.51 11.94 -6.41
N ALA A 309 1.16 12.75 -5.42
CA ALA A 309 2.10 13.59 -4.69
C ALA A 309 1.73 13.61 -3.20
N PRO A 310 2.48 12.92 -2.33
CA PRO A 310 2.18 12.92 -0.90
C PRO A 310 1.97 14.33 -0.34
N PRO A 311 0.92 14.54 0.44
CA PRO A 311 -0.03 13.60 1.02
C PRO A 311 -1.32 13.36 0.20
N LEU A 312 -1.36 13.70 -1.09
CA LEU A 312 -2.55 13.62 -1.95
C LEU A 312 -2.35 12.64 -3.11
N CYS A 313 -3.38 11.83 -3.37
CA CYS A 313 -3.50 11.02 -4.57
C CYS A 313 -4.90 11.17 -5.17
N ILE A 314 -4.99 11.31 -6.50
CA ILE A 314 -6.27 11.39 -7.23
C ILE A 314 -6.20 10.38 -8.38
N PHE A 315 -7.14 9.45 -8.38
CA PHE A 315 -7.34 8.48 -9.44
C PHE A 315 -8.63 8.79 -10.19
N THR A 316 -8.66 8.50 -11.49
CA THR A 316 -9.91 8.41 -12.23
C THR A 316 -10.44 6.98 -12.17
N VAL A 317 -11.76 6.83 -12.11
CA VAL A 317 -12.45 5.54 -12.07
C VAL A 317 -13.53 5.47 -13.14
N ASP A 318 -13.78 4.25 -13.65
CA ASP A 318 -14.67 4.00 -14.79
C ASP A 318 -16.15 4.05 -14.43
N SER A 319 -16.49 3.86 -13.16
CA SER A 319 -17.87 3.84 -12.67
C SER A 319 -18.03 4.67 -11.41
N LEU A 320 -19.24 5.17 -11.16
CA LEU A 320 -19.59 5.79 -9.91
C LEU A 320 -19.62 4.75 -8.79
N LEU A 321 -18.96 5.03 -7.67
CA LEU A 321 -18.94 4.13 -6.52
C LEU A 321 -20.24 4.28 -5.72
N LEU A 322 -21.10 3.25 -5.76
CA LEU A 322 -22.39 3.26 -5.09
C LEU A 322 -22.31 2.53 -3.75
N PRO A 323 -22.41 3.24 -2.61
CA PRO A 323 -22.39 2.58 -1.31
C PRO A 323 -23.69 1.80 -1.07
N PRO A 324 -23.59 0.55 -0.58
CA PRO A 324 -24.77 -0.27 -0.29
C PRO A 324 -25.70 0.40 0.76
N GLU A 325 -25.16 1.18 1.66
CA GLU A 325 -25.89 1.89 2.70
C GLU A 325 -26.90 2.92 2.15
N LEU A 326 -26.66 3.46 0.96
CA LEU A 326 -27.55 4.42 0.31
C LEU A 326 -28.44 3.79 -0.77
N PHE A 327 -27.99 2.71 -1.41
CA PHE A 327 -28.64 2.19 -2.62
C PHE A 327 -29.12 0.76 -2.52
N SER A 328 -28.76 -0.02 -1.45
CA SER A 328 -29.41 -1.29 -1.22
C SER A 328 -30.84 -1.03 -0.71
N THR A 329 -31.80 -1.61 -1.38
CA THR A 329 -33.16 -1.73 -0.84
C THR A 329 -33.10 -2.70 0.33
N SER A 330 -32.78 -2.20 1.54
CA SER A 330 -33.03 -2.96 2.77
C SER A 330 -34.55 -3.17 2.84
N PRO A 331 -35.04 -4.42 3.03
CA PRO A 331 -36.43 -4.60 3.43
C PRO A 331 -36.60 -3.77 4.69
N ALA A 332 -37.62 -2.90 4.72
CA ALA A 332 -38.01 -2.18 5.91
C ALA A 332 -38.03 -3.17 7.09
N PRO A 333 -37.49 -2.84 8.26
CA PRO A 333 -37.54 -3.72 9.40
C PRO A 333 -38.98 -4.17 9.57
N SER A 334 -39.21 -5.48 9.46
CA SER A 334 -40.51 -6.09 9.68
C SER A 334 -41.06 -5.53 10.99
N PRO A 335 -42.29 -4.98 11.01
CA PRO A 335 -42.85 -4.50 12.26
C PRO A 335 -42.75 -5.66 13.26
N GLY A 336 -42.03 -5.40 14.35
CA GLY A 336 -41.85 -6.38 15.43
C GLY A 336 -43.24 -6.84 15.89
N PRO A 337 -43.38 -8.09 16.31
CA PRO A 337 -44.68 -8.62 16.70
C PRO A 337 -45.28 -7.68 17.73
N SER A 338 -46.45 -7.13 17.37
CA SER A 338 -47.29 -6.31 18.25
C SER A 338 -47.43 -7.07 19.56
N THR A 339 -46.93 -6.48 20.64
CA THR A 339 -47.15 -7.02 21.97
C THR A 339 -48.67 -7.10 22.17
N SER A 340 -49.19 -8.31 22.26
CA SER A 340 -50.56 -8.59 22.62
C SER A 340 -50.89 -7.82 23.91
N PRO A 341 -52.10 -7.26 24.03
CA PRO A 341 -52.47 -6.53 25.22
C PRO A 341 -52.42 -7.45 26.44
N VAL A 342 -51.72 -7.00 27.47
CA VAL A 342 -51.63 -7.63 28.78
C VAL A 342 -53.04 -7.72 29.36
N PRO A 343 -53.51 -8.89 29.84
CA PRO A 343 -54.79 -8.98 30.56
C PRO A 343 -54.76 -8.12 31.83
N ALA A 344 -55.86 -7.42 32.09
CA ALA A 344 -56.04 -6.58 33.26
C ALA A 344 -55.89 -7.40 34.59
N PRO A 345 -55.31 -6.80 35.62
CA PRO A 345 -55.12 -7.48 36.92
C PRO A 345 -56.45 -7.67 37.61
N ALA A 346 -56.67 -8.91 38.15
CA ALA A 346 -57.77 -9.25 39.01
C ALA A 346 -57.64 -8.59 40.40
N PRO A 347 -58.73 -8.34 41.11
CA PRO A 347 -58.75 -7.56 42.35
C PRO A 347 -58.13 -8.33 43.55
N ALA A 348 -57.51 -7.53 44.42
CA ALA A 348 -56.75 -7.96 45.60
C ALA A 348 -57.58 -8.62 46.65
N GLY A 349 -57.08 -9.72 47.21
CA GLY A 349 -57.49 -10.30 48.50
C GLY A 349 -56.50 -9.88 49.61
N PRO A 350 -56.93 -9.89 50.90
CA PRO A 350 -56.27 -9.15 51.96
C PRO A 350 -54.98 -9.76 52.50
N ALA A 351 -54.12 -8.94 53.03
CA ALA A 351 -52.83 -9.22 53.57
C ALA A 351 -52.82 -10.05 54.87
N PRO A 352 -51.75 -10.75 55.17
CA PRO A 352 -51.28 -10.85 56.57
C PRO A 352 -49.84 -10.34 56.74
N ALA A 353 -49.60 -9.97 58.01
CA ALA A 353 -48.58 -9.19 58.64
C ALA A 353 -47.12 -9.64 58.53
N SER A 354 -46.31 -8.60 58.61
CA SER A 354 -44.99 -8.45 59.27
C SER A 354 -44.10 -9.66 59.54
N ALA A 355 -42.89 -9.66 58.97
CA ALA A 355 -41.68 -10.14 59.62
C ALA A 355 -40.44 -9.37 59.12
N GLU A 356 -39.61 -9.04 60.08
CA GLU A 356 -38.46 -8.18 60.17
C GLU A 356 -37.34 -8.38 59.08
N ALA A 357 -36.67 -7.27 58.81
CA ALA A 357 -35.44 -7.18 58.07
C ALA A 357 -34.23 -7.66 58.89
N PRO A 358 -33.18 -8.15 58.25
CA PRO A 358 -31.81 -8.00 58.75
C PRO A 358 -30.96 -7.11 57.85
N SER A 359 -30.12 -6.36 58.56
CA SER A 359 -29.18 -5.31 58.16
C SER A 359 -28.04 -5.73 57.23
N PRO A 360 -27.33 -4.78 56.65
CA PRO A 360 -26.40 -4.98 55.56
C PRO A 360 -25.02 -5.50 55.99
N PHE A 361 -24.43 -6.37 55.24
CA PHE A 361 -23.03 -6.78 55.40
C PHE A 361 -22.09 -5.84 54.65
N LEU A 362 -21.02 -5.51 55.37
CA LEU A 362 -19.93 -4.65 55.07
C LEU A 362 -19.05 -5.15 53.88
N SER A 363 -18.55 -4.17 53.13
CA SER A 363 -17.53 -4.34 52.09
C SER A 363 -16.17 -4.82 52.65
N PRO A 364 -15.40 -5.64 51.92
CA PRO A 364 -14.01 -5.95 52.33
C PRO A 364 -13.02 -4.85 51.91
N PRO A 365 -11.92 -4.70 52.66
CA PRO A 365 -10.93 -3.63 52.47
C PRO A 365 -9.92 -3.87 51.35
N ALA A 366 -9.35 -2.78 50.82
CA ALA A 366 -8.29 -2.74 49.85
C ALA A 366 -6.93 -3.25 50.35
N PRO A 367 -6.06 -3.79 49.49
CA PRO A 367 -4.68 -4.18 49.88
C PRO A 367 -3.74 -2.97 49.92
N PRO A 368 -2.70 -3.02 50.77
CA PRO A 368 -1.77 -1.90 51.02
C PRO A 368 -0.68 -1.80 49.96
N THR A 369 -0.33 -0.55 49.69
CA THR A 369 0.87 -0.07 48.98
C THR A 369 2.07 -0.10 49.90
N GLU A 370 3.16 -0.70 49.50
CA GLU A 370 4.49 -0.39 50.04
C GLU A 370 5.57 -0.46 48.94
N SER A 371 6.26 0.64 48.77
CA SER A 371 7.65 0.81 48.38
C SER A 371 8.31 1.55 49.55
N PRO A 372 9.61 1.69 49.74
CA PRO A 372 10.79 1.38 48.91
C PRO A 372 12.01 0.87 49.73
N ALA A 373 13.15 0.77 49.09
CA ALA A 373 14.49 1.21 49.54
C ALA A 373 15.64 0.24 49.19
N GLU A 374 16.54 0.82 48.44
CA GLU A 374 18.00 0.90 48.55
C GLU A 374 18.87 -0.36 48.41
N GLY A 375 19.86 -0.15 47.49
CA GLY A 375 21.04 -0.94 47.23
C GLY A 375 22.08 -0.88 48.38
N PRO A 376 23.38 -1.08 48.24
CA PRO A 376 24.22 -1.26 47.04
C PRO A 376 25.31 -2.36 47.17
N ALA A 377 26.16 -2.45 46.15
CA ALA A 377 27.61 -2.72 46.16
C ALA A 377 28.16 -4.12 46.02
N GLU A 378 29.06 -4.15 45.07
CA GLU A 378 30.43 -4.70 44.96
C GLU A 378 30.64 -6.18 44.63
N ALA A 379 31.21 -6.34 43.47
CA ALA A 379 32.58 -6.74 43.12
C ALA A 379 33.03 -8.17 43.46
N GLU A 380 33.56 -8.79 42.49
CA GLU A 380 34.86 -9.43 42.26
C GLU A 380 34.76 -10.64 41.33
N LYS A 381 35.40 -10.56 40.20
CA LYS A 381 36.66 -11.17 39.74
C LYS A 381 36.80 -12.70 39.97
N SER A 382 36.91 -13.46 38.92
CA SER A 382 38.16 -14.10 38.49
C SER A 382 37.92 -15.37 37.65
N THR A 383 38.59 -15.36 36.54
CA THR A 383 39.53 -16.33 35.94
C THR A 383 39.10 -17.74 35.58
N SER A 384 39.28 -17.99 34.27
CA SER A 384 39.96 -19.13 33.64
C SER A 384 39.45 -20.53 33.96
N ASP A 385 39.12 -21.33 32.98
CA ASP A 385 40.09 -22.12 32.25
C ASP A 385 39.42 -22.97 31.15
N SER A 386 40.20 -23.21 30.14
CA SER A 386 40.09 -24.10 29.01
C SER A 386 39.59 -25.50 29.32
N SER A 387 38.77 -26.07 28.45
CA SER A 387 39.13 -27.37 27.87
C SER A 387 38.28 -27.76 26.65
N SER A 388 38.96 -28.17 25.63
CA SER A 388 38.63 -28.93 24.46
C SER A 388 37.60 -30.04 24.61
N GLY A 389 36.73 -30.14 23.63
CA GLY A 389 35.89 -31.29 23.41
C GLY A 389 35.28 -31.30 21.99
N SER A 390 36.06 -31.90 21.08
CA SER A 390 35.54 -32.33 19.79
C SER A 390 34.46 -33.38 20.04
N VAL A 391 33.42 -33.44 19.20
CA VAL A 391 32.93 -34.61 18.48
C VAL A 391 31.73 -34.29 17.59
N ASP A 392 31.87 -34.79 16.38
CA ASP A 392 30.88 -35.30 15.44
C ASP A 392 29.81 -34.39 14.78
N ALA A 393 30.07 -34.21 13.50
CA ALA A 393 29.03 -34.00 12.51
C ALA A 393 28.26 -35.30 12.22
N PRO A 394 27.00 -35.21 11.86
CA PRO A 394 26.52 -36.09 10.81
C PRO A 394 25.79 -35.40 9.64
N ALA A 395 26.14 -35.96 8.50
CA ALA A 395 25.33 -36.22 7.31
C ALA A 395 24.82 -35.07 6.46
N LEU A 396 25.57 -34.86 5.43
CA LEU A 396 25.22 -34.43 4.08
C LEU A 396 23.87 -34.99 3.57
N PHE A 397 22.88 -34.16 3.39
CA PHE A 397 21.81 -34.39 2.44
C PHE A 397 22.21 -33.84 1.08
N LYS A 398 22.64 -34.67 0.18
CA LYS A 398 22.81 -34.37 -1.25
C LYS A 398 21.42 -34.33 -1.87
N VAL A 399 20.92 -33.13 -2.16
CA VAL A 399 19.79 -32.94 -3.06
C VAL A 399 20.36 -32.92 -4.49
N VAL A 400 20.12 -33.98 -5.21
CA VAL A 400 20.39 -34.05 -6.66
C VAL A 400 19.27 -33.30 -7.37
N VAL A 401 19.57 -32.12 -7.91
CA VAL A 401 18.71 -31.41 -8.84
C VAL A 401 18.99 -31.91 -10.22
N THR A 402 18.15 -32.77 -10.75
CA THR A 402 18.12 -33.13 -12.16
C THR A 402 17.40 -32.03 -12.95
N VAL A 403 18.16 -31.32 -13.75
CA VAL A 403 17.64 -30.37 -14.74
C VAL A 403 17.11 -31.18 -15.92
N SER A 404 15.81 -31.22 -16.11
CA SER A 404 15.18 -31.77 -17.31
C SER A 404 15.02 -30.63 -18.33
N ALA A 405 15.83 -30.68 -19.37
CA ALA A 405 15.65 -29.86 -20.55
C ALA A 405 14.43 -30.36 -21.33
N SER A 406 13.37 -29.57 -21.38
CA SER A 406 12.22 -29.82 -22.25
C SER A 406 12.45 -29.14 -23.58
N ALA A 407 12.66 -29.93 -24.60
CA ALA A 407 12.70 -29.53 -26.00
C ALA A 407 11.30 -29.12 -26.44
N ILE A 408 11.18 -27.91 -26.94
CA ILE A 408 9.97 -27.43 -27.63
C ILE A 408 10.05 -27.98 -29.07
N ILE A 409 9.19 -28.93 -29.39
CA ILE A 409 8.97 -29.34 -30.79
C ILE A 409 7.74 -28.56 -31.27
N SER A 410 8.00 -27.63 -32.18
CA SER A 410 6.95 -27.01 -33.01
C SER A 410 6.51 -28.02 -34.04
N ILE A 411 5.22 -28.38 -34.01
CA ILE A 411 4.59 -29.05 -35.14
C ILE A 411 3.70 -28.03 -35.84
N PHE A 412 4.22 -27.47 -36.92
CA PHE A 412 3.40 -26.97 -38.02
C PHE A 412 3.10 -28.20 -38.91
N LEU A 413 1.82 -28.46 -39.24
CA LEU A 413 1.38 -28.88 -40.58
C LEU A 413 -0.10 -29.33 -40.50
N SER A 414 -0.81 -28.72 -41.42
CA SER A 414 -2.05 -29.03 -42.12
C SER A 414 -3.33 -28.60 -41.49
#